data_e2683635307a1600bcad1bf95702ab8d
#
_entry.id   e2683635307a1600bcad1bf95702ab8d
#
_cell.length_a   1.000
_cell.length_b   1.000
_cell.length_c   1.000
_cell.angle_alpha   90.00
_cell.angle_beta   90.00
_cell.angle_gamma   90.00
#
_symmetry.space_group_name_H-M   'P 1'
#
loop_
_entity.id
_entity.type
_entity.pdbx_description
1 polymer ?
#
loop_
_entity_poly.entity_id
_entity_poly.type
_entity_poly.pdbx_seq_one_letter_code
_entity_poly.pdbx_strand_id
1 'polypeptide(L)'
;GNISFMKIRKLKKGFTLVELVVVIAIIAILSTVSVVGYLGFTKKANVSGDKALVSQLNTILKTNESETGAKPATATEAIQIVAEQGINVDRLKPLTSKYTIAWNSEANEFTLLDEEGKVVSGTLSKTEHLNWLITSSDSVVENTTYSTYLMAGYKGKKTLSVKTGLDVGENTNVTSVTYTKDDEAKDVILRTNGGTLTVNADTDNVTHYGSSDRVNVKAVAKQSYHEYGKVAAIVVNAGHVVVEEGATVTAIVVPNTVSTSDVTIKSVVKDVNVYAPEEVKVDGGQKKGAASNVENIVSGAKNFAGGQGTEQDPYSIKTGEQALKMEKSKSGFYRLDNDIIVTDEIYLSKKQITLDLNGHSIALEYGKDVKPNNGSTLYVGGSNGKLTIIDSSESQKGTVYGSINTYPNKVTSAVRVGSNGTLEIYGGNFVGRSEGTSCIFVYTNIATSSAAKVYIYGGNFKTESPSDGKYFVLNHQDNATAGCVITVYGGTFKNYNPGVTVVDPVNAKTGKISLGEGCTTTSTTDGSDTFYTVTRA
;
A
#
# COMPACT_ATOMS: atom_id res chain seq x y z
N GLY A 1 7.33 72.32 -62.59
CA GLY A 1 8.57 72.24 -61.86
C GLY A 1 8.68 70.86 -61.16
N ASN A 2 9.48 69.94 -61.69
CA ASN A 2 9.78 68.65 -61.04
C ASN A 2 11.00 68.83 -60.15
N ILE A 3 10.82 68.65 -58.85
CA ILE A 3 11.93 68.53 -57.91
C ILE A 3 12.27 67.05 -57.76
N SER A 4 13.44 66.69 -58.30
CA SER A 4 14.01 65.36 -58.19
C SER A 4 14.58 65.15 -56.77
N PHE A 5 14.04 64.22 -56.00
CA PHE A 5 14.63 63.82 -54.74
C PHE A 5 15.79 62.82 -54.99
N MET A 6 16.98 63.27 -54.73
CA MET A 6 18.21 62.51 -54.75
C MET A 6 18.28 61.60 -53.53
N LYS A 7 18.09 60.28 -53.69
CA LYS A 7 18.21 59.27 -52.68
C LYS A 7 19.68 59.06 -52.34
N ILE A 8 20.13 59.55 -51.18
CA ILE A 8 21.48 59.26 -50.68
C ILE A 8 21.48 57.81 -50.19
N ARG A 9 22.11 56.93 -50.93
CA ARG A 9 22.44 55.57 -50.45
C ARG A 9 23.55 55.68 -49.40
N LYS A 10 23.24 55.49 -48.13
CA LYS A 10 24.24 55.21 -47.09
C LYS A 10 24.89 53.89 -47.42
N LEU A 11 26.15 53.92 -47.80
CA LEU A 11 27.02 52.75 -47.86
C LEU A 11 27.13 52.16 -46.44
N LYS A 12 26.56 51.00 -46.25
CA LYS A 12 26.83 50.18 -45.05
C LYS A 12 28.28 49.73 -45.15
N LYS A 13 29.18 50.30 -44.38
CA LYS A 13 30.50 49.69 -44.16
C LYS A 13 30.31 48.32 -43.56
N GLY A 14 30.67 47.27 -44.28
CA GLY A 14 30.73 45.94 -43.75
C GLY A 14 31.85 45.81 -42.72
N PHE A 15 31.64 45.04 -41.69
CA PHE A 15 32.68 44.74 -40.70
C PHE A 15 33.88 44.06 -41.41
N THR A 16 35.08 44.51 -41.09
CA THR A 16 36.29 43.81 -41.50
C THR A 16 36.43 42.49 -40.72
N LEU A 17 37.11 41.53 -41.31
CA LEU A 17 37.37 40.22 -40.67
C LEU A 17 38.10 40.39 -39.32
N VAL A 18 38.99 41.39 -39.25
CA VAL A 18 39.72 41.73 -37.99
C VAL A 18 38.79 42.29 -36.91
N GLU A 19 37.89 43.17 -37.27
CA GLU A 19 36.90 43.72 -36.32
C GLU A 19 35.98 42.59 -35.82
N LEU A 20 35.60 41.67 -36.66
CA LEU A 20 34.79 40.51 -36.26
C LEU A 20 35.52 39.58 -35.30
N VAL A 21 36.81 39.28 -35.61
CA VAL A 21 37.66 38.42 -34.75
C VAL A 21 37.90 39.08 -33.40
N VAL A 22 38.15 40.40 -33.38
CA VAL A 22 38.32 41.14 -32.11
C VAL A 22 37.03 41.13 -31.29
N VAL A 23 35.87 41.32 -31.90
CA VAL A 23 34.57 41.26 -31.24
C VAL A 23 34.30 39.87 -30.65
N ILE A 24 34.56 38.81 -31.46
CA ILE A 24 34.39 37.43 -30.98
C ILE A 24 35.34 37.14 -29.79
N ALA A 25 36.60 37.59 -29.87
CA ALA A 25 37.58 37.43 -28.78
C ALA A 25 37.15 38.17 -27.52
N ILE A 26 36.65 39.38 -27.64
CA ILE A 26 36.11 40.15 -26.49
C ILE A 26 34.88 39.46 -25.92
N ILE A 27 33.94 39.01 -26.74
CA ILE A 27 32.75 38.29 -26.28
C ILE A 27 33.15 36.97 -25.58
N ALA A 28 34.11 36.24 -26.11
CA ALA A 28 34.61 35.02 -25.48
C ALA A 28 35.22 35.27 -24.10
N ILE A 29 36.04 36.31 -23.97
CA ILE A 29 36.63 36.74 -22.69
C ILE A 29 35.55 37.20 -21.70
N LEU A 30 34.62 38.04 -22.14
CA LEU A 30 33.53 38.51 -21.32
C LEU A 30 32.59 37.39 -20.88
N SER A 31 32.34 36.44 -21.79
CA SER A 31 31.51 35.25 -21.47
C SER A 31 32.14 34.38 -20.42
N THR A 32 33.45 34.11 -20.50
CA THR A 32 34.16 33.30 -19.50
C THR A 32 34.20 34.00 -18.14
N VAL A 33 34.48 35.28 -18.11
CA VAL A 33 34.48 36.08 -16.86
C VAL A 33 33.06 36.18 -16.27
N SER A 34 32.06 36.37 -17.12
CA SER A 34 30.65 36.43 -16.68
C SER A 34 30.14 35.09 -16.14
N VAL A 35 30.50 33.97 -16.78
CA VAL A 35 30.10 32.64 -16.30
C VAL A 35 30.73 32.30 -14.97
N VAL A 36 32.04 32.56 -14.79
CA VAL A 36 32.71 32.33 -13.50
C VAL A 36 32.16 33.23 -12.40
N GLY A 37 31.94 34.52 -12.74
CA GLY A 37 31.32 35.46 -11.82
C GLY A 37 29.89 35.08 -11.43
N TYR A 38 29.10 34.63 -12.42
CA TYR A 38 27.73 34.17 -12.21
C TYR A 38 27.66 32.92 -11.34
N LEU A 39 28.48 31.93 -11.60
CA LEU A 39 28.54 30.69 -10.79
C LEU A 39 28.98 31.02 -9.34
N GLY A 40 29.97 31.89 -9.16
CA GLY A 40 30.38 32.32 -7.84
C GLY A 40 29.30 33.10 -7.09
N PHE A 41 28.55 33.95 -7.80
CA PHE A 41 27.43 34.68 -7.24
C PHE A 41 26.28 33.76 -6.86
N THR A 42 25.93 32.79 -7.73
CA THR A 42 24.88 31.79 -7.47
C THR A 42 25.23 30.94 -6.25
N LYS A 43 26.48 30.48 -6.14
CA LYS A 43 26.92 29.73 -4.96
C LYS A 43 26.78 30.57 -3.68
N LYS A 44 27.21 31.82 -3.69
CA LYS A 44 27.06 32.71 -2.54
C LYS A 44 25.60 32.98 -2.18
N ALA A 45 24.73 33.15 -3.18
CA ALA A 45 23.30 33.32 -2.98
C ALA A 45 22.65 32.06 -2.37
N ASN A 46 23.00 30.88 -2.86
CA ASN A 46 22.53 29.62 -2.30
C ASN A 46 22.97 29.41 -0.87
N VAL A 47 24.25 29.65 -0.55
CA VAL A 47 24.76 29.58 0.83
C VAL A 47 24.06 30.58 1.75
N SER A 48 23.76 31.76 1.28
CA SER A 48 22.99 32.73 2.05
C SER A 48 21.56 32.29 2.28
N GLY A 49 20.93 31.68 1.27
CA GLY A 49 19.61 31.06 1.39
C GLY A 49 19.58 29.93 2.41
N ASP A 50 20.58 29.05 2.37
CA ASP A 50 20.71 27.93 3.31
C ASP A 50 20.93 28.42 4.75
N LYS A 51 21.75 29.46 4.96
CA LYS A 51 21.91 30.10 6.28
C LYS A 51 20.60 30.69 6.79
N ALA A 52 19.85 31.34 5.91
CA ALA A 52 18.55 31.92 6.26
C ALA A 52 17.54 30.81 6.64
N LEU A 53 17.54 29.70 5.91
CA LEU A 53 16.71 28.53 6.22
C LEU A 53 17.02 27.96 7.61
N VAL A 54 18.29 27.69 7.90
CA VAL A 54 18.70 27.17 9.21
C VAL A 54 18.35 28.16 10.33
N SER A 55 18.55 29.45 10.10
CA SER A 55 18.15 30.50 11.05
C SER A 55 16.63 30.49 11.29
N GLN A 56 15.84 30.33 10.24
CA GLN A 56 14.38 30.21 10.35
C GLN A 56 13.97 28.99 11.18
N LEU A 57 14.53 27.82 10.89
CA LEU A 57 14.26 26.61 11.65
C LEU A 57 14.57 26.80 13.15
N ASN A 58 15.72 27.35 13.45
CA ASN A 58 16.13 27.60 14.85
C ASN A 58 15.28 28.68 15.53
N THR A 59 14.79 29.66 14.78
CA THR A 59 13.86 30.67 15.31
C THR A 59 12.52 30.01 15.69
N ILE A 60 12.00 29.14 14.86
CA ILE A 60 10.77 28.37 15.15
C ILE A 60 10.93 27.58 16.45
N LEU A 61 12.05 26.88 16.63
CA LEU A 61 12.30 26.13 17.86
C LEU A 61 12.35 27.02 19.10
N LYS A 62 13.02 28.17 19.01
CA LYS A 62 13.08 29.15 20.11
C LYS A 62 11.73 29.77 20.44
N THR A 63 10.93 30.05 19.43
CA THR A 63 9.56 30.55 19.62
C THR A 63 8.71 29.49 20.34
N ASN A 64 8.75 28.24 19.87
CA ASN A 64 8.05 27.15 20.51
C ASN A 64 8.49 26.95 21.98
N GLU A 65 9.80 27.02 22.24
CA GLU A 65 10.32 26.96 23.62
C GLU A 65 9.78 28.10 24.48
N SER A 66 9.70 29.30 23.93
CA SER A 66 9.16 30.47 24.66
C SER A 66 7.67 30.35 24.97
N GLU A 67 6.91 29.70 24.10
CA GLU A 67 5.47 29.51 24.24
C GLU A 67 5.11 28.32 25.13
N THR A 68 5.84 27.21 25.01
CA THR A 68 5.51 25.94 25.67
C THR A 68 6.40 25.62 26.87
N GLY A 69 7.55 26.30 27.00
CA GLY A 69 8.58 25.98 28.01
C GLY A 69 9.37 24.70 27.71
N ALA A 70 9.10 24.01 26.61
CA ALA A 70 9.70 22.73 26.25
C ALA A 70 10.70 22.88 25.11
N LYS A 71 11.88 22.26 25.27
CA LYS A 71 12.87 22.07 24.20
C LYS A 71 12.69 20.70 23.56
N PRO A 72 12.89 20.58 22.24
CA PRO A 72 12.91 19.25 21.65
C PRO A 72 14.11 18.45 22.19
N ALA A 73 13.85 17.26 22.70
CA ALA A 73 14.90 16.37 23.19
C ALA A 73 15.56 15.60 22.04
N THR A 74 14.85 15.43 20.92
CA THR A 74 15.28 14.65 19.77
C THR A 74 15.14 15.43 18.48
N ALA A 75 15.85 15.01 17.44
CA ALA A 75 15.71 15.52 16.09
C ALA A 75 14.26 15.35 15.56
N THR A 76 13.63 14.23 15.87
CA THR A 76 12.25 13.94 15.48
C THR A 76 11.28 14.97 16.05
N GLU A 77 11.40 15.28 17.34
CA GLU A 77 10.59 16.32 17.98
C GLU A 77 10.85 17.70 17.35
N ALA A 78 12.11 18.03 17.06
CA ALA A 78 12.47 19.28 16.41
C ALA A 78 11.83 19.40 15.02
N ILE A 79 11.86 18.32 14.22
CA ILE A 79 11.22 18.27 12.90
C ILE A 79 9.70 18.36 13.01
N GLN A 80 9.09 17.72 13.98
CA GLN A 80 7.66 17.82 14.21
C GLN A 80 7.25 19.27 14.52
N ILE A 81 7.98 19.95 15.40
CA ILE A 81 7.72 21.35 15.74
C ILE A 81 7.78 22.24 14.49
N VAL A 82 8.82 22.11 13.67
CA VAL A 82 8.93 22.93 12.46
C VAL A 82 7.87 22.59 11.41
N ALA A 83 7.47 21.32 11.31
CA ALA A 83 6.38 20.89 10.43
C ALA A 83 5.02 21.48 10.85
N GLU A 84 4.73 21.50 12.14
CA GLU A 84 3.50 22.09 12.71
C GLU A 84 3.43 23.61 12.45
N GLN A 85 4.57 24.26 12.30
CA GLN A 85 4.66 25.69 11.93
C GLN A 85 4.66 25.93 10.41
N GLY A 86 4.31 24.93 9.62
CA GLY A 86 4.10 25.06 8.18
C GLY A 86 5.33 24.82 7.30
N ILE A 87 6.45 24.38 7.87
CA ILE A 87 7.61 23.97 7.07
C ILE A 87 7.33 22.62 6.39
N ASN A 88 7.47 22.58 5.07
CA ASN A 88 7.36 21.31 4.35
C ASN A 88 8.65 20.50 4.52
N VAL A 89 8.66 19.66 5.54
CA VAL A 89 9.83 18.84 5.90
C VAL A 89 10.20 17.81 4.82
N ASP A 90 9.25 17.40 3.99
CA ASP A 90 9.50 16.47 2.87
C ASP A 90 10.32 17.11 1.74
N ARG A 91 10.33 18.44 1.67
CA ARG A 91 11.09 19.21 0.68
C ARG A 91 12.28 19.93 1.29
N LEU A 92 12.51 19.74 2.57
CA LEU A 92 13.57 20.41 3.29
C LEU A 92 14.93 19.88 2.84
N LYS A 93 15.71 20.71 2.15
CA LYS A 93 17.09 20.40 1.73
C LYS A 93 17.87 21.68 1.46
N PRO A 94 19.21 21.69 1.61
CA PRO A 94 20.04 22.80 1.21
C PRO A 94 19.95 23.08 -0.30
N LEU A 95 20.02 24.34 -0.68
CA LEU A 95 20.15 24.79 -2.07
C LEU A 95 21.57 24.54 -2.60
N THR A 96 22.56 24.65 -1.72
CA THR A 96 23.97 24.44 -2.07
C THR A 96 24.27 22.96 -2.18
N SER A 97 24.79 22.54 -3.33
CA SER A 97 25.18 21.15 -3.56
C SER A 97 26.17 20.66 -2.50
N LYS A 98 25.98 19.42 -2.03
CA LYS A 98 26.79 18.75 -1.00
C LYS A 98 26.78 19.38 0.39
N TYR A 99 26.01 20.43 0.62
CA TYR A 99 25.77 20.92 1.97
C TYR A 99 24.75 20.06 2.69
N THR A 100 24.85 20.04 4.02
CA THR A 100 23.93 19.29 4.88
C THR A 100 23.41 20.16 6.01
N ILE A 101 22.14 19.90 6.41
CA ILE A 101 21.56 20.44 7.64
C ILE A 101 21.60 19.32 8.66
N ALA A 102 22.24 19.56 9.79
CA ALA A 102 22.39 18.60 10.87
C ALA A 102 21.62 19.07 12.11
N TRP A 103 21.14 18.12 12.91
CA TRP A 103 20.60 18.38 14.24
C TRP A 103 21.72 18.23 15.28
N ASN A 104 21.97 19.27 16.03
CA ASN A 104 22.86 19.24 17.18
C ASN A 104 22.01 19.10 18.46
N SER A 105 21.99 17.88 19.02
CA SER A 105 21.17 17.57 20.20
C SER A 105 21.68 18.24 21.48
N GLU A 106 22.97 18.54 21.58
CA GLU A 106 23.54 19.23 22.73
C GLU A 106 23.16 20.71 22.76
N ALA A 107 23.22 21.38 21.60
CA ALA A 107 22.83 22.77 21.46
C ALA A 107 21.33 22.97 21.21
N ASN A 108 20.57 21.91 20.96
CA ASN A 108 19.17 21.95 20.55
C ASN A 108 18.92 22.88 19.36
N GLU A 109 19.76 22.78 18.35
CA GLU A 109 19.64 23.62 17.15
C GLU A 109 20.04 22.86 15.87
N PHE A 110 19.52 23.36 14.75
CA PHE A 110 19.99 22.94 13.44
C PHE A 110 21.29 23.65 13.08
N THR A 111 22.17 22.94 12.41
CA THR A 111 23.50 23.39 11.99
C THR A 111 23.68 23.14 10.50
N LEU A 112 24.17 24.13 9.76
CA LEU A 112 24.54 23.97 8.35
C LEU A 112 26.01 23.59 8.24
N LEU A 113 26.27 22.52 7.52
CA LEU A 113 27.63 22.01 7.24
C LEU A 113 27.94 22.13 5.75
N ASP A 114 29.16 22.44 5.41
CA ASP A 114 29.66 22.40 4.04
C ASP A 114 30.02 20.99 3.58
N GLU A 115 30.54 20.88 2.35
CA GLU A 115 30.92 19.57 1.77
C GLU A 115 32.06 18.86 2.50
N GLU A 116 32.84 19.57 3.31
CA GLU A 116 33.91 19.04 4.16
C GLU A 116 33.43 18.74 5.59
N GLY A 117 32.15 18.98 5.88
CA GLY A 117 31.58 18.82 7.22
C GLY A 117 31.90 19.97 8.19
N LYS A 118 32.42 21.10 7.69
CA LYS A 118 32.68 22.27 8.52
C LYS A 118 31.40 23.08 8.74
N VAL A 119 31.29 23.67 9.91
CA VAL A 119 30.14 24.52 10.26
C VAL A 119 30.14 25.80 9.43
N VAL A 120 29.03 26.01 8.74
CA VAL A 120 28.74 27.25 7.99
C VAL A 120 27.81 28.16 8.79
N SER A 121 26.86 27.58 9.52
CA SER A 121 25.94 28.29 10.41
C SER A 121 25.49 27.34 11.53
N GLY A 122 25.30 27.90 12.73
CA GLY A 122 25.00 27.12 13.93
C GLY A 122 26.27 26.70 14.68
N THR A 123 26.15 25.71 15.54
CA THR A 123 27.25 25.18 16.35
C THR A 123 27.46 23.70 16.10
N LEU A 124 28.68 23.25 16.25
CA LEU A 124 29.08 21.85 16.21
C LEU A 124 29.65 21.46 17.57
N SER A 125 29.05 20.48 18.21
CA SER A 125 29.56 19.94 19.46
C SER A 125 30.87 19.18 19.25
N LYS A 126 31.82 19.34 20.19
CA LYS A 126 33.05 18.57 20.19
C LYS A 126 32.86 17.09 20.53
N THR A 127 31.69 16.71 21.03
CA THR A 127 31.36 15.38 21.54
C THR A 127 30.43 14.59 20.62
N GLU A 128 30.33 14.95 19.36
CA GLU A 128 29.71 14.08 18.35
C GLU A 128 28.21 13.82 18.53
N HIS A 129 27.43 14.86 18.85
CA HIS A 129 25.97 14.75 19.04
C HIS A 129 25.14 15.12 17.80
N LEU A 130 25.74 15.05 16.62
CA LEU A 130 24.99 15.20 15.38
C LEU A 130 24.32 13.89 15.02
N ASN A 131 23.05 13.79 15.29
CA ASN A 131 22.27 12.57 15.11
C ASN A 131 21.22 12.68 14.00
N TRP A 132 21.22 13.78 13.26
CA TRP A 132 20.25 13.98 12.21
C TRP A 132 20.79 14.85 11.08
N LEU A 133 20.68 14.36 9.84
CA LEU A 133 21.19 15.03 8.65
C LEU A 133 20.08 15.18 7.59
N ILE A 134 20.02 16.37 7.00
CA ILE A 134 19.32 16.65 5.77
C ILE A 134 20.35 17.02 4.72
N THR A 135 20.42 16.23 3.66
CA THR A 135 21.41 16.41 2.60
C THR A 135 20.78 16.82 1.28
N SER A 136 21.44 17.65 0.52
CA SER A 136 21.07 17.98 -0.86
C SER A 136 21.38 16.85 -1.84
N SER A 137 22.19 15.88 -1.46
CA SER A 137 22.61 14.76 -2.30
C SER A 137 21.79 13.51 -2.03
N ASP A 138 21.40 12.82 -3.09
CA ASP A 138 20.73 11.52 -3.03
C ASP A 138 21.68 10.34 -3.10
N SER A 139 22.99 10.62 -3.16
CA SER A 139 24.04 9.63 -3.24
C SER A 139 24.39 9.03 -1.88
N VAL A 140 25.50 8.32 -1.82
CA VAL A 140 26.03 7.72 -0.59
C VAL A 140 26.39 8.82 0.42
N VAL A 141 25.99 8.60 1.67
CA VAL A 141 26.40 9.43 2.81
C VAL A 141 27.47 8.65 3.57
N GLU A 142 28.64 9.24 3.70
CA GLU A 142 29.74 8.68 4.47
C GLU A 142 29.99 9.53 5.72
N ASN A 143 30.04 8.87 6.87
CA ASN A 143 30.39 9.51 8.12
C ASN A 143 31.80 9.16 8.56
N THR A 144 32.64 10.17 8.62
CA THR A 144 34.02 10.06 9.15
C THR A 144 34.21 10.84 10.43
N THR A 145 33.29 11.69 10.81
CA THR A 145 33.48 12.72 11.85
C THR A 145 32.44 12.63 12.97
N TYR A 146 31.24 12.13 12.68
CA TYR A 146 30.10 12.18 13.59
C TYR A 146 29.71 10.79 14.08
N SER A 147 29.29 10.71 15.34
CA SER A 147 28.90 9.44 15.96
C SER A 147 27.57 8.89 15.44
N THR A 148 26.70 9.75 14.96
CA THR A 148 25.34 9.38 14.55
C THR A 148 24.89 10.19 13.36
N TYR A 149 24.27 9.51 12.38
CA TYR A 149 23.55 10.15 11.29
C TYR A 149 22.06 9.94 11.44
N LEU A 150 21.32 10.96 11.11
CA LEU A 150 19.87 10.93 10.96
C LEU A 150 19.52 11.51 9.60
N MET A 151 18.72 10.79 8.82
CA MET A 151 18.29 11.24 7.49
C MET A 151 16.80 11.48 7.46
N ALA A 152 16.40 12.63 6.92
CA ALA A 152 15.01 13.01 6.77
C ALA A 152 14.76 13.74 5.44
N GLY A 153 13.50 13.84 5.03
CA GLY A 153 13.09 14.57 3.82
C GLY A 153 13.52 13.93 2.50
N TYR A 154 14.10 12.72 2.54
CA TYR A 154 14.56 12.02 1.36
C TYR A 154 13.47 11.13 0.76
N LYS A 155 13.33 11.18 -0.55
CA LYS A 155 12.45 10.29 -1.32
C LYS A 155 13.28 9.53 -2.36
N GLY A 156 13.26 8.21 -2.31
CA GLY A 156 13.97 7.36 -3.26
C GLY A 156 14.83 6.28 -2.61
N LYS A 157 15.88 5.85 -3.31
CA LYS A 157 16.83 4.85 -2.83
C LYS A 157 18.04 5.53 -2.22
N LYS A 158 18.54 4.97 -1.10
CA LYS A 158 19.74 5.46 -0.47
C LYS A 158 20.60 4.32 0.06
N THR A 159 21.90 4.41 -0.20
CA THR A 159 22.90 3.55 0.39
C THR A 159 23.71 4.36 1.39
N LEU A 160 23.84 3.83 2.60
CA LEU A 160 24.54 4.47 3.69
C LEU A 160 25.77 3.63 4.05
N SER A 161 26.94 4.29 4.09
CA SER A 161 28.15 3.71 4.63
C SER A 161 28.59 4.58 5.79
N VAL A 162 28.69 4.02 6.99
CA VAL A 162 28.97 4.77 8.21
C VAL A 162 30.00 4.05 9.06
N LYS A 163 30.84 4.85 9.73
CA LYS A 163 31.89 4.37 10.66
C LYS A 163 31.42 4.30 12.10
N THR A 164 30.37 5.03 12.41
CA THR A 164 29.81 5.16 13.76
C THR A 164 28.31 4.93 13.73
N GLY A 165 27.64 5.11 14.84
CA GLY A 165 26.20 4.96 14.95
C GLY A 165 25.42 5.81 13.92
N LEU A 166 24.29 5.29 13.49
CA LEU A 166 23.41 5.88 12.50
C LEU A 166 22.00 6.06 13.06
N ASP A 167 21.43 7.24 12.91
CA ASP A 167 20.00 7.49 13.16
C ASP A 167 19.36 8.06 11.90
N VAL A 168 18.37 7.35 11.36
CA VAL A 168 17.61 7.75 10.15
C VAL A 168 16.22 8.21 10.55
N GLY A 169 15.91 9.47 10.27
CA GLY A 169 14.69 10.14 10.73
C GLY A 169 13.39 9.61 10.18
N GLU A 170 12.35 9.76 10.97
CA GLU A 170 10.98 9.30 10.65
C GLU A 170 10.38 9.95 9.40
N ASN A 171 10.72 11.21 9.13
CA ASN A 171 10.18 11.95 8.00
C ASN A 171 10.86 11.59 6.66
N THR A 172 11.66 10.54 6.64
CA THR A 172 12.34 10.06 5.45
C THR A 172 11.43 9.15 4.64
N ASN A 173 10.77 9.68 3.63
CA ASN A 173 9.99 8.89 2.67
C ASN A 173 10.92 8.22 1.66
N VAL A 174 11.58 7.15 2.07
CA VAL A 174 12.47 6.39 1.20
C VAL A 174 11.78 5.12 0.69
N THR A 175 12.00 4.80 -0.58
CA THR A 175 11.53 3.54 -1.16
C THR A 175 12.43 2.38 -0.75
N SER A 176 13.71 2.65 -0.48
CA SER A 176 14.68 1.67 -0.02
C SER A 176 15.84 2.34 0.70
N VAL A 177 16.24 1.81 1.84
CA VAL A 177 17.50 2.13 2.52
C VAL A 177 18.30 0.85 2.64
N THR A 178 19.57 0.89 2.23
CA THR A 178 20.52 -0.17 2.50
C THR A 178 21.58 0.38 3.46
N TYR A 179 21.63 -0.18 4.65
CA TYR A 179 22.69 0.08 5.61
C TYR A 179 23.73 -1.02 5.53
N THR A 180 24.98 -0.63 5.30
CA THR A 180 26.15 -1.54 5.32
C THR A 180 27.11 -1.06 6.40
N LYS A 181 27.53 -1.98 7.27
CA LYS A 181 28.47 -1.70 8.35
C LYS A 181 29.82 -1.25 7.80
N ASP A 182 30.37 -0.22 8.43
CA ASP A 182 31.80 0.05 8.48
C ASP A 182 32.41 -0.62 9.75
N ASP A 183 33.69 -0.92 9.74
CA ASP A 183 34.39 -1.65 10.83
C ASP A 183 34.28 -0.96 12.19
N GLU A 184 34.05 0.33 12.23
CA GLU A 184 33.93 1.12 13.46
C GLU A 184 32.49 1.32 13.92
N ALA A 185 31.51 0.89 13.13
CA ALA A 185 30.11 1.09 13.47
C ALA A 185 29.72 0.24 14.69
N LYS A 186 29.01 0.89 15.62
CA LYS A 186 28.44 0.27 16.83
C LYS A 186 26.92 0.25 16.72
N ASP A 187 26.21 0.84 17.66
CA ASP A 187 24.77 0.88 17.66
C ASP A 187 24.21 1.67 16.48
N VAL A 188 23.17 1.13 15.87
CA VAL A 188 22.49 1.71 14.71
C VAL A 188 21.02 1.89 15.03
N ILE A 189 20.52 3.10 14.84
CA ILE A 189 19.09 3.43 15.00
C ILE A 189 18.55 3.83 13.64
N LEU A 190 17.52 3.12 13.19
CA LEU A 190 16.85 3.35 11.90
C LEU A 190 15.40 3.77 12.15
N ARG A 191 15.01 4.91 11.58
CA ARG A 191 13.66 5.50 11.70
C ARG A 191 13.07 5.80 10.33
N THR A 192 13.30 4.91 9.38
CA THR A 192 12.82 5.06 8.02
C THR A 192 11.32 4.81 7.93
N ASN A 193 10.64 5.60 7.10
CA ASN A 193 9.23 5.40 6.77
C ASN A 193 9.06 4.96 5.32
N GLY A 194 8.20 3.95 5.12
CA GLY A 194 7.82 3.43 3.82
C GLY A 194 8.83 2.48 3.18
N GLY A 195 8.42 1.82 2.11
CA GLY A 195 9.27 1.02 1.26
C GLY A 195 10.00 -0.15 1.92
N THR A 196 11.18 -0.42 1.42
CA THR A 196 12.03 -1.54 1.85
C THR A 196 13.28 -1.03 2.57
N LEU A 197 13.50 -1.52 3.78
CA LEU A 197 14.74 -1.37 4.52
C LEU A 197 15.58 -2.64 4.39
N THR A 198 16.82 -2.53 3.95
CA THR A 198 17.78 -3.64 3.93
C THR A 198 18.89 -3.37 4.93
N VAL A 199 19.06 -4.28 5.87
CA VAL A 199 20.10 -4.22 6.90
C VAL A 199 21.16 -5.27 6.59
N ASN A 200 22.35 -4.82 6.25
CA ASN A 200 23.53 -5.66 6.02
C ASN A 200 24.65 -5.18 6.94
N ALA A 201 24.47 -5.47 8.21
CA ALA A 201 25.34 -4.95 9.26
C ALA A 201 25.77 -6.08 10.20
N ASP A 202 27.04 -6.36 10.24
CA ASP A 202 27.64 -7.17 11.29
C ASP A 202 28.02 -6.25 12.47
N THR A 203 27.01 -5.80 13.20
CA THR A 203 27.11 -4.91 14.35
C THR A 203 26.31 -5.45 15.52
N ASP A 204 26.63 -5.02 16.73
CA ASP A 204 26.04 -5.57 17.96
C ASP A 204 24.55 -5.22 18.10
N ASN A 205 24.14 -4.03 17.69
CA ASN A 205 22.76 -3.60 17.81
C ASN A 205 22.29 -2.82 16.59
N VAL A 206 21.21 -3.27 16.00
CA VAL A 206 20.44 -2.52 15.02
C VAL A 206 19.01 -2.36 15.56
N THR A 207 18.58 -1.15 15.74
CA THR A 207 17.25 -0.83 16.26
C THR A 207 16.43 -0.07 15.21
N HIS A 208 15.20 -0.51 14.96
CA HIS A 208 14.30 0.14 14.03
C HIS A 208 13.04 0.64 14.75
N TYR A 209 12.69 1.91 14.55
CA TYR A 209 11.51 2.57 15.10
C TYR A 209 10.49 3.03 14.05
N GLY A 210 10.88 3.12 12.80
CA GLY A 210 10.01 3.65 11.74
C GLY A 210 8.96 2.69 11.22
N SER A 211 8.33 3.07 10.12
CA SER A 211 7.37 2.25 9.40
C SER A 211 7.95 1.78 8.08
N SER A 212 7.88 0.48 7.79
CA SER A 212 8.35 -0.09 6.53
C SER A 212 7.40 -1.18 6.05
N ASP A 213 7.27 -1.31 4.73
CA ASP A 213 6.53 -2.43 4.15
C ASP A 213 7.30 -3.75 4.33
N ARG A 214 8.61 -3.66 4.21
CA ARG A 214 9.50 -4.82 4.31
C ARG A 214 10.84 -4.44 4.92
N VAL A 215 11.32 -5.25 5.83
CA VAL A 215 12.70 -5.19 6.31
C VAL A 215 13.42 -6.48 5.92
N ASN A 216 14.54 -6.35 5.21
CA ASN A 216 15.42 -7.48 4.91
C ASN A 216 16.59 -7.43 5.87
N VAL A 217 16.69 -8.41 6.75
CA VAL A 217 17.84 -8.59 7.64
C VAL A 217 18.81 -9.58 6.97
N LYS A 218 19.88 -9.09 6.37
CA LYS A 218 20.86 -9.91 5.62
C LYS A 218 22.03 -10.36 6.48
N ALA A 219 22.47 -9.51 7.37
CA ALA A 219 23.51 -9.83 8.35
C ALA A 219 23.32 -8.96 9.58
N VAL A 220 23.39 -9.56 10.75
CA VAL A 220 23.48 -8.89 12.05
C VAL A 220 24.39 -9.74 12.93
N ALA A 221 25.19 -9.11 13.77
CA ALA A 221 26.04 -9.81 14.74
C ALA A 221 25.17 -10.55 15.79
N LYS A 222 25.81 -11.27 16.67
CA LYS A 222 25.18 -12.13 17.69
C LYS A 222 24.14 -11.44 18.57
N GLN A 223 24.15 -10.13 18.67
CA GLN A 223 23.31 -9.37 19.61
C GLN A 223 22.00 -8.91 19.03
N SER A 224 21.88 -8.72 17.73
CA SER A 224 20.53 -8.67 17.20
C SER A 224 20.05 -7.41 16.49
N TYR A 225 18.99 -7.63 15.74
CA TYR A 225 18.10 -6.63 15.20
C TYR A 225 16.87 -6.50 16.12
N HIS A 226 16.61 -5.29 16.59
CA HIS A 226 15.48 -4.97 17.45
C HIS A 226 14.44 -4.15 16.69
N GLU A 227 13.22 -4.68 16.58
CA GLU A 227 12.10 -4.00 15.94
C GLU A 227 11.18 -3.39 16.98
N TYR A 228 11.06 -2.07 16.98
CA TYR A 228 10.11 -1.30 17.80
C TYR A 228 9.03 -0.61 16.96
N GLY A 229 9.16 -0.59 15.65
CA GLY A 229 8.32 0.18 14.75
C GLY A 229 7.13 -0.61 14.22
N LYS A 230 6.63 -0.14 13.08
CA LYS A 230 5.51 -0.75 12.35
C LYS A 230 6.00 -1.31 11.02
N VAL A 231 6.11 -2.62 10.94
CA VAL A 231 6.63 -3.32 9.76
C VAL A 231 5.62 -4.37 9.29
N ALA A 232 5.33 -4.40 7.99
CA ALA A 232 4.48 -5.45 7.47
C ALA A 232 5.20 -6.81 7.52
N ALA A 233 6.38 -6.93 6.93
CA ALA A 233 7.14 -8.17 6.94
C ALA A 233 8.63 -7.96 7.22
N ILE A 234 9.21 -8.84 8.03
CA ILE A 234 10.66 -8.95 8.25
C ILE A 234 11.13 -10.25 7.62
N VAL A 235 12.02 -10.15 6.63
CA VAL A 235 12.67 -11.30 5.97
C VAL A 235 14.06 -11.47 6.53
N VAL A 236 14.33 -12.60 7.19
CA VAL A 236 15.56 -12.85 7.93
C VAL A 236 16.42 -13.85 7.19
N ASN A 237 17.52 -13.37 6.61
CA ASN A 237 18.51 -14.22 5.95
C ASN A 237 19.65 -14.63 6.89
N ALA A 238 19.94 -13.81 7.89
CA ALA A 238 20.95 -14.09 8.93
C ALA A 238 20.67 -13.25 10.18
N GLY A 239 21.14 -13.70 11.33
CA GLY A 239 21.19 -12.95 12.58
C GLY A 239 20.01 -13.24 13.54
N HIS A 240 20.00 -12.47 14.61
CA HIS A 240 19.03 -12.59 15.69
C HIS A 240 18.04 -11.45 15.63
N VAL A 241 16.76 -11.77 15.49
CA VAL A 241 15.69 -10.79 15.37
C VAL A 241 14.82 -10.82 16.61
N VAL A 242 14.60 -9.65 17.19
CA VAL A 242 13.72 -9.46 18.34
C VAL A 242 12.62 -8.45 17.97
N VAL A 243 11.37 -8.87 18.06
CA VAL A 243 10.21 -7.95 18.00
C VAL A 243 9.89 -7.53 19.43
N GLU A 244 10.05 -6.25 19.68
CA GLU A 244 9.95 -5.67 21.02
C GLU A 244 8.53 -5.23 21.36
N GLU A 245 8.30 -4.96 22.63
CA GLU A 245 7.01 -4.44 23.09
C GLU A 245 6.65 -3.13 22.39
N GLY A 246 5.38 -3.01 21.98
CA GLY A 246 4.88 -1.84 21.25
C GLY A 246 5.10 -1.88 19.73
N ALA A 247 5.89 -2.80 19.22
CA ALA A 247 6.03 -2.99 17.79
C ALA A 247 4.75 -3.58 17.16
N THR A 248 4.54 -3.27 15.90
CA THR A 248 3.50 -3.89 15.06
C THR A 248 4.16 -4.57 13.88
N VAL A 249 4.17 -5.89 13.87
CA VAL A 249 4.73 -6.70 12.79
C VAL A 249 3.71 -7.76 12.39
N THR A 250 3.38 -7.85 11.11
CA THR A 250 2.41 -8.86 10.64
C THR A 250 3.08 -10.21 10.44
N ALA A 251 4.24 -10.25 9.80
CA ALA A 251 4.93 -11.50 9.54
C ALA A 251 6.45 -11.40 9.68
N ILE A 252 7.07 -12.48 10.16
CA ILE A 252 8.50 -12.73 10.07
C ILE A 252 8.69 -13.97 9.22
N VAL A 253 9.62 -13.90 8.28
CA VAL A 253 9.89 -14.99 7.32
C VAL A 253 11.38 -15.33 7.34
N VAL A 254 11.70 -16.58 7.63
CA VAL A 254 13.03 -17.14 7.43
C VAL A 254 12.96 -18.01 6.17
N PRO A 255 13.60 -17.60 5.05
CA PRO A 255 13.60 -18.40 3.83
C PRO A 255 14.19 -19.79 4.04
N ASN A 256 13.66 -20.80 3.37
CA ASN A 256 14.12 -22.19 3.50
C ASN A 256 15.56 -22.44 3.00
N THR A 257 16.11 -21.46 2.28
CA THR A 257 17.50 -21.49 1.75
C THR A 257 18.53 -20.98 2.73
N VAL A 258 18.12 -20.49 3.90
CA VAL A 258 19.00 -19.89 4.90
C VAL A 258 19.61 -20.98 5.80
N SER A 259 20.87 -20.76 6.23
CA SER A 259 21.48 -21.57 7.28
C SER A 259 20.75 -21.35 8.62
N THR A 260 20.05 -22.38 9.09
CA THR A 260 19.16 -22.28 10.26
C THR A 260 19.89 -22.08 11.58
N SER A 261 21.17 -22.47 11.65
CA SER A 261 22.00 -22.30 12.86
C SER A 261 22.35 -20.83 13.17
N ASP A 262 22.25 -19.96 12.17
CA ASP A 262 22.67 -18.55 12.28
C ASP A 262 21.50 -17.60 12.50
N VAL A 263 20.29 -18.14 12.68
CA VAL A 263 19.06 -17.37 12.83
C VAL A 263 18.33 -17.75 14.11
N THR A 264 17.96 -16.75 14.89
CA THR A 264 17.00 -16.89 15.99
C THR A 264 15.94 -15.80 15.90
N ILE A 265 14.72 -16.14 16.27
CA ILE A 265 13.58 -15.24 16.29
C ILE A 265 13.01 -15.20 17.71
N LYS A 266 12.81 -13.99 18.23
CA LYS A 266 12.07 -13.75 19.47
C LYS A 266 11.01 -12.69 19.22
N SER A 267 9.79 -12.93 19.67
CA SER A 267 8.73 -11.92 19.63
C SER A 267 8.05 -11.79 20.98
N VAL A 268 8.12 -10.60 21.57
CA VAL A 268 7.31 -10.24 22.74
C VAL A 268 5.86 -10.02 22.34
N VAL A 269 5.63 -9.57 21.09
CA VAL A 269 4.30 -9.39 20.52
C VAL A 269 3.73 -10.73 20.06
N LYS A 270 2.49 -11.05 20.50
CA LYS A 270 1.87 -12.36 20.26
C LYS A 270 1.32 -12.55 18.85
N ASP A 271 0.85 -11.47 18.22
CA ASP A 271 0.11 -11.54 16.94
C ASP A 271 0.99 -11.55 15.69
N VAL A 272 2.28 -11.78 15.85
CA VAL A 272 3.22 -11.89 14.74
C VAL A 272 3.20 -13.30 14.17
N ASN A 273 2.91 -13.44 12.87
CA ASN A 273 3.02 -14.72 12.17
C ASN A 273 4.49 -15.02 11.88
N VAL A 274 5.00 -16.15 12.34
CA VAL A 274 6.40 -16.55 12.14
C VAL A 274 6.48 -17.76 11.23
N TYR A 275 7.02 -17.55 10.04
CA TYR A 275 7.29 -18.58 9.05
C TYR A 275 8.77 -18.92 9.06
N ALA A 276 9.11 -20.10 9.52
CA ALA A 276 10.50 -20.54 9.64
C ALA A 276 10.60 -22.07 9.51
N PRO A 277 11.72 -22.59 9.00
CA PRO A 277 12.05 -24.01 9.11
C PRO A 277 12.02 -24.47 10.58
N GLU A 278 11.70 -25.74 10.80
CA GLU A 278 11.53 -26.30 12.15
C GLU A 278 12.78 -26.17 13.03
N GLU A 279 13.96 -26.21 12.42
CA GLU A 279 15.24 -26.12 13.12
C GLU A 279 15.56 -24.72 13.63
N VAL A 280 14.88 -23.69 13.14
CA VAL A 280 15.06 -22.31 13.61
C VAL A 280 14.46 -22.15 14.99
N LYS A 281 15.26 -21.63 15.92
CA LYS A 281 14.78 -21.31 17.26
C LYS A 281 13.85 -20.10 17.23
N VAL A 282 12.58 -20.34 17.54
CA VAL A 282 11.53 -19.33 17.60
C VAL A 282 10.94 -19.28 19.01
N ASP A 283 11.02 -18.11 19.64
CA ASP A 283 10.44 -17.82 20.93
C ASP A 283 9.35 -16.75 20.79
N GLY A 284 8.11 -17.11 21.05
CA GLY A 284 6.96 -16.22 20.91
C GLY A 284 6.39 -16.12 19.50
N GLY A 285 5.37 -15.29 19.33
CA GLY A 285 4.62 -15.16 18.08
C GLY A 285 3.73 -16.37 17.77
N GLN A 286 3.18 -16.37 16.55
CA GLN A 286 2.35 -17.46 16.01
C GLN A 286 3.19 -18.24 15.00
N LYS A 287 3.62 -19.44 15.37
CA LYS A 287 4.40 -20.32 14.49
C LYS A 287 3.53 -20.88 13.37
N LYS A 288 3.91 -20.61 12.13
CA LYS A 288 3.19 -21.03 10.91
C LYS A 288 3.86 -22.17 10.14
N GLY A 289 5.06 -22.59 10.58
CA GLY A 289 5.89 -23.54 9.85
C GLY A 289 6.73 -22.90 8.75
N ALA A 290 7.31 -23.72 7.89
CA ALA A 290 8.18 -23.25 6.82
C ALA A 290 7.40 -22.42 5.78
N ALA A 291 8.05 -21.39 5.23
CA ALA A 291 7.48 -20.59 4.15
C ALA A 291 7.36 -21.42 2.87
N SER A 292 6.18 -21.43 2.25
CA SER A 292 6.02 -21.98 0.89
C SER A 292 6.47 -20.98 -0.18
N ASN A 293 6.25 -19.69 0.05
CA ASN A 293 6.67 -18.63 -0.85
C ASN A 293 6.85 -17.32 -0.06
N VAL A 294 8.09 -16.84 0.01
CA VAL A 294 8.44 -15.62 0.76
C VAL A 294 7.69 -14.41 0.23
N GLU A 295 7.63 -14.22 -1.08
CA GLU A 295 6.98 -13.05 -1.68
C GLU A 295 5.47 -13.03 -1.47
N ASN A 296 4.83 -14.19 -1.42
CA ASN A 296 3.41 -14.28 -1.09
C ASN A 296 3.15 -13.90 0.37
N ILE A 297 4.01 -14.30 1.30
CA ILE A 297 3.92 -13.92 2.71
C ILE A 297 4.11 -12.41 2.88
N VAL A 298 5.11 -11.84 2.21
CA VAL A 298 5.35 -10.38 2.22
C VAL A 298 4.15 -9.63 1.66
N SER A 299 3.59 -10.09 0.55
CA SER A 299 2.38 -9.52 -0.04
C SER A 299 1.18 -9.61 0.90
N GLY A 300 0.99 -10.75 1.56
CA GLY A 300 -0.06 -10.94 2.56
C GLY A 300 0.08 -10.02 3.75
N ALA A 301 1.28 -9.84 4.24
CA ALA A 301 1.56 -8.92 5.34
C ALA A 301 1.38 -7.45 4.96
N LYS A 302 1.76 -7.07 3.75
CA LYS A 302 1.65 -5.70 3.26
C LYS A 302 0.22 -5.29 2.93
N ASN A 303 -0.52 -6.15 2.25
CA ASN A 303 -1.83 -5.82 1.67
C ASN A 303 -3.01 -6.32 2.52
N PHE A 304 -2.79 -7.33 3.34
CA PHE A 304 -3.80 -8.02 4.15
C PHE A 304 -3.33 -8.11 5.61
N ALA A 305 -4.07 -8.84 6.42
CA ALA A 305 -3.69 -9.11 7.81
C ALA A 305 -2.76 -10.34 7.95
N GLY A 306 -2.14 -10.76 6.86
CA GLY A 306 -1.23 -11.89 6.80
C GLY A 306 -1.72 -12.99 5.86
N GLY A 307 -1.07 -14.16 5.96
CA GLY A 307 -1.31 -15.30 5.10
C GLY A 307 -0.43 -15.32 3.86
N GLN A 308 -0.46 -16.43 3.14
CA GLN A 308 0.32 -16.62 1.91
C GLN A 308 -0.56 -16.96 0.69
N GLY A 309 -1.89 -16.91 0.85
CA GLY A 309 -2.83 -17.12 -0.24
C GLY A 309 -3.03 -18.57 -0.64
N THR A 310 -2.67 -19.51 0.22
CA THR A 310 -2.94 -20.95 0.05
C THR A 310 -4.20 -21.37 0.78
N GLU A 311 -4.73 -22.55 0.46
CA GLU A 311 -5.88 -23.09 1.16
C GLU A 311 -5.63 -23.26 2.67
N GLN A 312 -4.43 -23.70 3.04
CA GLN A 312 -4.03 -23.92 4.44
C GLN A 312 -3.71 -22.63 5.17
N ASP A 313 -3.31 -21.59 4.45
CA ASP A 313 -2.96 -20.28 5.00
C ASP A 313 -3.45 -19.15 4.08
N PRO A 314 -4.77 -18.90 4.04
CA PRO A 314 -5.36 -17.89 3.18
C PRO A 314 -4.88 -16.48 3.54
N TYR A 315 -4.93 -15.55 2.59
CA TYR A 315 -4.81 -14.15 2.91
C TYR A 315 -5.95 -13.71 3.83
N SER A 316 -5.60 -13.19 5.00
CA SER A 316 -6.55 -12.75 6.03
C SER A 316 -7.05 -11.34 5.75
N ILE A 317 -8.37 -11.15 5.74
CA ILE A 317 -9.02 -9.86 5.53
C ILE A 317 -9.72 -9.45 6.81
N LYS A 318 -9.31 -8.32 7.39
CA LYS A 318 -9.88 -7.77 8.63
C LYS A 318 -10.51 -6.40 8.44
N THR A 319 -10.27 -5.73 7.31
CA THR A 319 -10.77 -4.39 7.02
C THR A 319 -11.32 -4.28 5.61
N GLY A 320 -12.20 -3.30 5.38
CA GLY A 320 -12.72 -3.01 4.04
C GLY A 320 -11.63 -2.57 3.06
N GLU A 321 -10.65 -1.83 3.54
CA GLU A 321 -9.49 -1.44 2.72
C GLU A 321 -8.70 -2.66 2.24
N GLN A 322 -8.47 -3.65 3.11
CA GLN A 322 -7.84 -4.91 2.72
C GLN A 322 -8.69 -5.69 1.71
N ALA A 323 -10.01 -5.73 1.89
CA ALA A 323 -10.90 -6.39 0.95
C ALA A 323 -10.82 -5.76 -0.45
N LEU A 324 -10.78 -4.44 -0.56
CA LEU A 324 -10.60 -3.75 -1.85
C LEU A 324 -9.26 -4.06 -2.53
N LYS A 325 -8.24 -4.36 -1.77
CA LYS A 325 -6.93 -4.75 -2.34
C LYS A 325 -6.94 -6.09 -3.07
N MET A 326 -7.98 -6.92 -2.90
CA MET A 326 -8.13 -8.14 -3.71
C MET A 326 -8.17 -7.87 -5.21
N GLU A 327 -8.69 -6.73 -5.65
CA GLU A 327 -8.78 -6.37 -7.07
C GLU A 327 -7.41 -6.36 -7.77
N LYS A 328 -6.38 -5.89 -7.06
CA LYS A 328 -5.01 -5.75 -7.59
C LYS A 328 -4.08 -6.86 -7.13
N SER A 329 -4.58 -7.80 -6.36
CA SER A 329 -3.79 -8.91 -5.80
C SER A 329 -3.81 -10.13 -6.69
N LYS A 330 -3.05 -11.14 -6.28
CA LYS A 330 -2.91 -12.41 -7.00
C LYS A 330 -4.14 -13.30 -6.85
N SER A 331 -4.31 -14.23 -7.78
CA SER A 331 -5.17 -15.39 -7.58
C SER A 331 -4.75 -16.17 -6.33
N GLY A 332 -5.69 -16.77 -5.64
CA GLY A 332 -5.42 -17.54 -4.44
C GLY A 332 -6.61 -17.61 -3.48
N PHE A 333 -6.30 -18.00 -2.26
CA PHE A 333 -7.27 -18.17 -1.18
C PHE A 333 -7.28 -16.98 -0.24
N TYR A 334 -8.48 -16.49 0.05
CA TYR A 334 -8.75 -15.34 0.91
C TYR A 334 -9.79 -15.74 1.96
N ARG A 335 -9.66 -15.20 3.16
CA ARG A 335 -10.57 -15.47 4.26
C ARG A 335 -10.94 -14.20 5.01
N LEU A 336 -12.22 -14.05 5.33
CA LEU A 336 -12.67 -13.00 6.22
C LEU A 336 -12.37 -13.38 7.67
N ASP A 337 -11.71 -12.50 8.38
CA ASP A 337 -11.45 -12.65 9.82
C ASP A 337 -12.14 -11.56 10.67
N ASN A 338 -12.95 -10.75 10.04
CA ASN A 338 -13.87 -9.78 10.64
C ASN A 338 -15.07 -9.57 9.72
N ASP A 339 -16.13 -8.99 10.26
CA ASP A 339 -17.19 -8.40 9.45
C ASP A 339 -16.67 -7.18 8.71
N ILE A 340 -16.92 -7.13 7.41
CA ILE A 340 -16.31 -6.19 6.49
C ILE A 340 -17.36 -5.29 5.85
N ILE A 341 -17.12 -3.99 5.89
CA ILE A 341 -17.83 -3.00 5.10
C ILE A 341 -16.86 -2.42 4.08
N VAL A 342 -17.22 -2.49 2.80
CA VAL A 342 -16.49 -1.86 1.71
C VAL A 342 -17.24 -0.67 1.18
N THR A 343 -16.51 0.32 0.70
CA THR A 343 -17.06 1.57 0.17
C THR A 343 -17.18 1.59 -1.35
N ASP A 344 -16.70 0.55 -2.01
CA ASP A 344 -16.77 0.38 -3.44
C ASP A 344 -16.93 -1.10 -3.80
N GLU A 345 -17.41 -1.38 -5.00
CA GLU A 345 -17.52 -2.72 -5.56
C GLU A 345 -16.14 -3.37 -5.69
N ILE A 346 -16.03 -4.64 -5.33
CA ILE A 346 -14.81 -5.41 -5.52
C ILE A 346 -14.89 -6.15 -6.86
N TYR A 347 -14.14 -5.68 -7.86
CA TYR A 347 -14.11 -6.27 -9.19
C TYR A 347 -12.94 -7.24 -9.37
N LEU A 348 -13.25 -8.52 -9.41
CA LEU A 348 -12.28 -9.61 -9.55
C LEU A 348 -12.18 -10.02 -11.03
N SER A 349 -11.39 -9.27 -11.79
CA SER A 349 -11.20 -9.49 -13.22
C SER A 349 -10.05 -10.44 -13.50
N LYS A 350 -10.30 -11.47 -14.29
CA LYS A 350 -9.27 -12.42 -14.80
C LYS A 350 -8.50 -13.16 -13.71
N LYS A 351 -9.03 -13.25 -12.52
CA LYS A 351 -8.41 -13.91 -11.36
C LYS A 351 -9.20 -15.13 -10.95
N GLN A 352 -8.53 -16.06 -10.32
CA GLN A 352 -9.15 -17.21 -9.69
C GLN A 352 -9.03 -17.05 -8.17
N ILE A 353 -10.12 -16.65 -7.54
CA ILE A 353 -10.21 -16.33 -6.13
C ILE A 353 -11.13 -17.34 -5.45
N THR A 354 -10.67 -17.92 -4.35
CA THR A 354 -11.54 -18.57 -3.37
C THR A 354 -11.67 -17.67 -2.16
N LEU A 355 -12.88 -17.27 -1.84
CA LEU A 355 -13.21 -16.46 -0.67
C LEU A 355 -13.94 -17.33 0.37
N ASP A 356 -13.31 -17.51 1.50
CA ASP A 356 -13.91 -18.14 2.67
C ASP A 356 -14.52 -17.05 3.57
N LEU A 357 -15.82 -17.11 3.76
CA LEU A 357 -16.53 -16.16 4.62
C LEU A 357 -16.24 -16.39 6.11
N ASN A 358 -15.85 -17.61 6.49
CA ASN A 358 -15.43 -17.93 7.84
C ASN A 358 -16.37 -17.39 8.94
N GLY A 359 -17.67 -17.44 8.69
CA GLY A 359 -18.69 -16.97 9.63
C GLY A 359 -18.88 -15.45 9.70
N HIS A 360 -18.14 -14.69 8.89
CA HIS A 360 -18.19 -13.23 8.84
C HIS A 360 -18.97 -12.70 7.65
N SER A 361 -19.31 -11.44 7.70
CA SER A 361 -20.06 -10.75 6.65
C SER A 361 -19.17 -9.78 5.84
N ILE A 362 -19.57 -9.59 4.60
CA ILE A 362 -19.06 -8.53 3.73
C ILE A 362 -20.23 -7.79 3.06
N ALA A 363 -20.21 -6.48 3.13
CA ALA A 363 -21.25 -5.61 2.62
C ALA A 363 -20.70 -4.38 1.94
N LEU A 364 -21.29 -4.01 0.80
CA LEU A 364 -21.03 -2.73 0.14
C LEU A 364 -21.96 -1.66 0.69
N GLU A 365 -21.39 -0.59 1.24
CA GLU A 365 -22.10 0.58 1.71
C GLU A 365 -21.49 1.83 1.09
N TYR A 366 -22.22 2.43 0.15
CA TYR A 366 -21.82 3.72 -0.42
C TYR A 366 -22.01 4.85 0.60
N GLY A 367 -21.10 5.82 0.56
CA GLY A 367 -21.28 7.05 1.32
C GLY A 367 -22.53 7.81 0.88
N LYS A 368 -23.07 8.66 1.75
CA LYS A 368 -24.34 9.39 1.54
C LYS A 368 -24.41 10.20 0.24
N ASP A 369 -23.27 10.62 -0.27
CA ASP A 369 -23.16 11.49 -1.45
C ASP A 369 -22.76 10.73 -2.74
N VAL A 370 -22.57 9.42 -2.65
CA VAL A 370 -22.18 8.60 -3.80
C VAL A 370 -23.41 8.01 -4.47
N LYS A 371 -23.53 8.27 -5.77
CA LYS A 371 -24.59 7.70 -6.61
C LYS A 371 -24.10 6.37 -7.20
N PRO A 372 -24.53 5.22 -6.68
CA PRO A 372 -24.03 3.95 -7.19
C PRO A 372 -24.55 3.67 -8.60
N ASN A 373 -23.62 3.36 -9.49
CA ASN A 373 -23.92 2.75 -10.77
C ASN A 373 -23.93 1.23 -10.60
N ASN A 374 -25.09 0.60 -10.46
CA ASN A 374 -25.24 -0.86 -10.46
C ASN A 374 -24.21 -1.61 -9.58
N GLY A 375 -24.03 -1.17 -8.34
CA GLY A 375 -23.01 -1.72 -7.45
C GLY A 375 -23.40 -3.07 -6.88
N SER A 376 -22.52 -4.05 -7.04
CA SER A 376 -22.56 -5.31 -6.32
C SER A 376 -21.39 -5.37 -5.33
N THR A 377 -21.55 -6.06 -4.23
CA THR A 377 -20.46 -6.18 -3.26
C THR A 377 -19.27 -6.90 -3.88
N LEU A 378 -19.52 -8.01 -4.57
CA LEU A 378 -18.52 -8.74 -5.32
C LEU A 378 -18.93 -8.79 -6.80
N TYR A 379 -17.95 -8.59 -7.68
CA TYR A 379 -18.14 -8.69 -9.12
C TYR A 379 -17.03 -9.54 -9.73
N VAL A 380 -17.37 -10.63 -10.40
CA VAL A 380 -16.43 -11.48 -11.10
C VAL A 380 -16.67 -11.42 -12.60
N GLY A 381 -15.59 -11.29 -13.38
CA GLY A 381 -15.68 -11.21 -14.84
C GLY A 381 -14.31 -11.38 -15.50
N GLY A 382 -14.30 -11.21 -16.82
CA GLY A 382 -13.09 -11.35 -17.63
C GLY A 382 -12.72 -12.81 -17.94
N SER A 383 -11.89 -13.00 -18.96
CA SER A 383 -11.44 -14.32 -19.40
C SER A 383 -10.78 -15.07 -18.25
N ASN A 384 -11.25 -16.29 -17.97
CA ASN A 384 -10.80 -17.14 -16.86
C ASN A 384 -11.00 -16.55 -15.45
N GLY A 385 -11.80 -15.46 -15.30
CA GLY A 385 -12.21 -14.96 -14.01
C GLY A 385 -13.10 -15.96 -13.30
N LYS A 386 -12.71 -16.35 -12.08
CA LYS A 386 -13.48 -17.31 -11.26
C LYS A 386 -13.48 -16.90 -9.81
N LEU A 387 -14.68 -16.84 -9.22
CA LEU A 387 -14.87 -16.65 -7.79
C LEU A 387 -15.53 -17.89 -7.22
N THR A 388 -14.89 -18.48 -6.23
CA THR A 388 -15.45 -19.57 -5.43
C THR A 388 -15.72 -19.03 -4.03
N ILE A 389 -16.95 -19.20 -3.54
CA ILE A 389 -17.35 -18.76 -2.20
C ILE A 389 -17.66 -19.98 -1.34
N ILE A 390 -17.03 -20.02 -0.19
CA ILE A 390 -17.24 -21.03 0.85
C ILE A 390 -17.50 -20.35 2.20
N ASP A 391 -18.07 -21.08 3.12
CA ASP A 391 -18.11 -20.71 4.54
C ASP A 391 -17.61 -21.91 5.36
N SER A 392 -16.37 -21.83 5.81
CA SER A 392 -15.73 -22.91 6.57
C SER A 392 -16.15 -22.95 8.03
N SER A 393 -16.90 -21.94 8.50
CA SER A 393 -17.31 -21.84 9.91
C SER A 393 -18.34 -22.88 10.29
N GLU A 394 -18.28 -23.37 11.52
CA GLU A 394 -19.32 -24.22 12.10
C GLU A 394 -20.65 -23.48 12.24
N SER A 395 -20.60 -22.17 12.46
CA SER A 395 -21.79 -21.33 12.64
C SER A 395 -22.61 -21.19 11.36
N GLN A 396 -22.00 -21.34 10.18
CA GLN A 396 -22.59 -21.09 8.86
C GLN A 396 -23.26 -19.72 8.72
N LYS A 397 -22.73 -18.71 9.43
CA LYS A 397 -23.23 -17.34 9.45
C LYS A 397 -22.56 -16.42 8.44
N GLY A 398 -21.55 -16.91 7.72
CA GLY A 398 -20.87 -16.13 6.68
C GLY A 398 -21.88 -15.55 5.69
N THR A 399 -21.81 -14.25 5.44
CA THR A 399 -22.86 -13.57 4.67
C THR A 399 -22.26 -12.57 3.68
N VAL A 400 -22.74 -12.59 2.45
CA VAL A 400 -22.52 -11.56 1.45
C VAL A 400 -23.80 -10.75 1.30
N TYR A 401 -23.74 -9.49 1.71
CA TYR A 401 -24.85 -8.55 1.54
C TYR A 401 -24.70 -7.76 0.25
N GLY A 402 -25.78 -7.61 -0.47
CA GLY A 402 -25.87 -6.63 -1.54
C GLY A 402 -25.87 -5.20 -1.01
N SER A 403 -25.53 -4.24 -1.85
CA SER A 403 -25.61 -2.83 -1.48
C SER A 403 -27.08 -2.40 -1.29
N ILE A 404 -27.28 -1.39 -0.45
CA ILE A 404 -28.58 -0.73 -0.33
C ILE A 404 -28.77 0.14 -1.58
N ASN A 405 -29.82 -0.13 -2.36
CA ASN A 405 -30.15 0.63 -3.55
C ASN A 405 -30.97 1.88 -3.16
N THR A 406 -30.40 3.04 -3.39
CA THR A 406 -31.09 4.32 -3.20
C THR A 406 -31.61 4.92 -4.50
N TYR A 407 -31.43 4.22 -5.62
CA TYR A 407 -31.82 4.67 -6.95
C TYR A 407 -32.87 3.78 -7.58
N PRO A 408 -34.00 4.33 -7.99
CA PRO A 408 -34.97 3.60 -8.82
C PRO A 408 -34.31 3.16 -10.15
N ASN A 409 -34.64 1.97 -10.60
CA ASN A 409 -34.19 1.35 -11.85
C ASN A 409 -32.70 0.90 -11.90
N LYS A 410 -32.00 0.76 -10.79
CA LYS A 410 -30.68 0.17 -10.73
C LYS A 410 -30.75 -1.19 -10.04
N VAL A 411 -30.13 -2.20 -10.63
CA VAL A 411 -30.03 -3.53 -10.02
C VAL A 411 -28.73 -3.61 -9.24
N THR A 412 -28.86 -3.89 -7.95
CA THR A 412 -27.71 -4.22 -7.11
C THR A 412 -27.79 -5.69 -6.71
N SER A 413 -26.67 -6.30 -6.33
CA SER A 413 -26.65 -7.69 -5.91
C SER A 413 -25.55 -7.95 -4.88
N ALA A 414 -25.63 -9.07 -4.19
CA ALA A 414 -24.51 -9.52 -3.38
C ALA A 414 -23.33 -9.89 -4.27
N VAL A 415 -23.58 -10.67 -5.32
CA VAL A 415 -22.56 -11.03 -6.31
C VAL A 415 -23.08 -10.82 -7.72
N ARG A 416 -22.30 -10.11 -8.53
CA ARG A 416 -22.51 -9.95 -9.95
C ARG A 416 -21.52 -10.79 -10.74
N VAL A 417 -22.01 -11.42 -11.81
CA VAL A 417 -21.18 -12.18 -12.75
C VAL A 417 -21.31 -11.57 -14.13
N GLY A 418 -20.20 -11.08 -14.65
CA GLY A 418 -20.12 -10.47 -15.97
C GLY A 418 -19.49 -11.39 -17.00
N SER A 419 -19.18 -10.81 -18.15
CA SER A 419 -18.65 -11.52 -19.32
C SER A 419 -17.50 -12.46 -18.99
N ASN A 420 -17.63 -13.71 -19.36
CA ASN A 420 -16.64 -14.78 -19.15
C ASN A 420 -16.27 -15.07 -17.68
N GLY A 421 -17.00 -14.48 -16.73
CA GLY A 421 -16.85 -14.80 -15.32
C GLY A 421 -17.51 -16.11 -14.94
N THR A 422 -16.95 -16.77 -13.94
CA THR A 422 -17.51 -17.97 -13.32
C THR A 422 -17.65 -17.76 -11.83
N LEU A 423 -18.83 -18.07 -11.29
CA LEU A 423 -19.10 -18.07 -9.85
C LEU A 423 -19.47 -19.49 -9.41
N GLU A 424 -18.80 -19.97 -8.39
CA GLU A 424 -19.16 -21.22 -7.69
C GLU A 424 -19.47 -20.91 -6.23
N ILE A 425 -20.57 -21.37 -5.73
CA ILE A 425 -21.02 -21.18 -4.35
C ILE A 425 -21.20 -22.55 -3.68
N TYR A 426 -20.48 -22.78 -2.61
CA TYR A 426 -20.56 -24.01 -1.81
C TYR A 426 -21.23 -23.79 -0.45
N GLY A 427 -21.28 -22.54 0.03
CA GLY A 427 -21.89 -22.20 1.31
C GLY A 427 -22.01 -20.69 1.51
N GLY A 428 -22.49 -20.30 2.67
CA GLY A 428 -22.73 -18.91 3.04
C GLY A 428 -24.15 -18.43 2.79
N ASN A 429 -24.41 -17.23 3.26
CA ASN A 429 -25.70 -16.56 3.11
C ASN A 429 -25.56 -15.38 2.13
N PHE A 430 -26.52 -15.24 1.25
CA PHE A 430 -26.55 -14.17 0.24
C PHE A 430 -27.85 -13.38 0.40
N VAL A 431 -27.71 -12.09 0.62
CA VAL A 431 -28.84 -11.22 1.00
C VAL A 431 -28.92 -10.01 0.09
N GLY A 432 -30.01 -9.88 -0.64
CA GLY A 432 -30.38 -8.64 -1.30
C GLY A 432 -31.08 -7.71 -0.32
N ARG A 433 -30.57 -6.49 -0.11
CA ARG A 433 -30.97 -5.62 1.01
C ARG A 433 -31.98 -4.52 0.71
N SER A 434 -32.32 -4.28 -0.51
CA SER A 434 -33.29 -3.22 -0.84
C SER A 434 -34.09 -3.54 -2.09
N GLU A 435 -35.10 -2.73 -2.38
CA GLU A 435 -35.85 -2.84 -3.62
C GLU A 435 -34.91 -2.82 -4.83
N GLY A 436 -35.08 -3.74 -5.75
CA GLY A 436 -34.23 -3.89 -6.92
C GLY A 436 -32.94 -4.68 -6.69
N THR A 437 -32.78 -5.32 -5.54
CA THR A 437 -31.60 -6.11 -5.25
C THR A 437 -31.84 -7.60 -5.44
N SER A 438 -30.85 -8.27 -6.03
CA SER A 438 -30.79 -9.73 -6.16
C SER A 438 -29.67 -10.27 -5.28
N CYS A 439 -29.70 -11.57 -4.99
CA CYS A 439 -28.54 -12.20 -4.39
C CYS A 439 -27.44 -12.39 -5.43
N ILE A 440 -27.79 -12.99 -6.56
CA ILE A 440 -26.89 -13.24 -7.69
C ILE A 440 -27.45 -12.61 -8.94
N PHE A 441 -26.63 -11.84 -9.63
CA PHE A 441 -26.98 -11.16 -10.85
C PHE A 441 -26.03 -11.49 -11.99
N VAL A 442 -26.54 -12.13 -13.03
CA VAL A 442 -25.79 -12.39 -14.27
C VAL A 442 -26.14 -11.32 -15.27
N TYR A 443 -25.18 -10.51 -15.61
CA TYR A 443 -25.31 -9.43 -16.58
C TYR A 443 -24.10 -9.40 -17.51
N THR A 444 -24.37 -9.62 -18.79
CA THR A 444 -23.34 -9.45 -19.83
C THR A 444 -23.79 -8.37 -20.78
N ASN A 445 -22.97 -7.34 -20.91
CA ASN A 445 -23.23 -6.29 -21.88
C ASN A 445 -22.73 -6.80 -23.25
N ILE A 446 -23.64 -7.10 -24.17
CA ILE A 446 -23.35 -7.36 -25.58
C ILE A 446 -23.24 -8.83 -26.05
N ALA A 447 -23.77 -8.99 -27.17
CA ALA A 447 -24.04 -9.96 -28.19
C ALA A 447 -22.91 -10.87 -28.68
N THR A 448 -21.75 -10.99 -28.04
CA THR A 448 -20.69 -11.81 -28.59
C THR A 448 -20.05 -12.71 -27.54
N SER A 449 -20.27 -14.02 -27.66
CA SER A 449 -19.47 -15.14 -27.12
C SER A 449 -19.04 -15.08 -25.64
N SER A 450 -19.63 -14.31 -24.79
CA SER A 450 -19.25 -14.15 -23.40
C SER A 450 -20.12 -15.03 -22.49
N ALA A 451 -19.64 -16.21 -22.12
CA ALA A 451 -20.35 -17.13 -21.25
C ALA A 451 -20.08 -16.82 -19.78
N ALA A 452 -21.00 -16.08 -19.13
CA ALA A 452 -21.04 -15.99 -17.68
C ALA A 452 -21.69 -17.24 -17.10
N LYS A 453 -21.07 -17.86 -16.11
CA LYS A 453 -21.52 -19.14 -15.55
C LYS A 453 -21.62 -19.05 -14.03
N VAL A 454 -22.73 -19.52 -13.49
CA VAL A 454 -22.96 -19.63 -12.05
C VAL A 454 -23.33 -21.05 -11.71
N TYR A 455 -22.64 -21.62 -10.74
CA TYR A 455 -22.91 -22.95 -10.18
C TYR A 455 -23.12 -22.83 -8.68
N ILE A 456 -24.32 -23.20 -8.22
CA ILE A 456 -24.70 -23.13 -6.81
C ILE A 456 -24.81 -24.56 -6.26
N TYR A 457 -23.92 -24.90 -5.35
CA TYR A 457 -23.86 -26.23 -4.70
C TYR A 457 -24.40 -26.18 -3.27
N GLY A 458 -24.55 -25.00 -2.68
CA GLY A 458 -25.05 -24.81 -1.34
C GLY A 458 -25.28 -23.34 -1.03
N GLY A 459 -25.61 -23.04 0.21
CA GLY A 459 -25.85 -21.69 0.69
C GLY A 459 -27.32 -21.35 0.86
N ASN A 460 -27.58 -20.17 1.43
CA ASN A 460 -28.92 -19.64 1.68
C ASN A 460 -29.10 -18.30 0.99
N PHE A 461 -30.23 -18.12 0.34
CA PHE A 461 -30.49 -17.00 -0.54
C PHE A 461 -31.83 -16.35 -0.19
N LYS A 462 -31.79 -15.04 0.10
CA LYS A 462 -32.99 -14.26 0.36
C LYS A 462 -32.85 -12.80 -0.08
N THR A 463 -33.96 -12.16 -0.33
CA THR A 463 -34.05 -10.70 -0.43
C THR A 463 -34.84 -10.16 0.76
N GLU A 464 -34.42 -9.04 1.32
CA GLU A 464 -35.09 -8.39 2.45
C GLU A 464 -36.30 -7.55 2.03
N SER A 465 -36.30 -7.04 0.81
CA SER A 465 -37.48 -6.37 0.27
C SER A 465 -38.54 -7.37 -0.13
N PRO A 466 -39.78 -7.12 0.22
CA PRO A 466 -40.88 -7.93 -0.32
C PRO A 466 -40.83 -7.85 -1.85
N SER A 467 -40.73 -9.01 -2.47
CA SER A 467 -40.84 -9.07 -3.92
C SER A 467 -42.25 -8.63 -4.32
N ASP A 468 -42.32 -7.49 -4.97
CA ASP A 468 -43.54 -7.09 -5.71
C ASP A 468 -43.65 -7.82 -7.05
N GLY A 469 -42.92 -8.93 -7.21
CA GLY A 469 -42.81 -9.72 -8.42
C GLY A 469 -41.81 -9.21 -9.45
N LYS A 470 -41.01 -8.18 -9.10
CA LYS A 470 -40.08 -7.58 -10.05
C LYS A 470 -38.61 -8.00 -9.85
N TYR A 471 -38.23 -8.50 -8.67
CA TYR A 471 -36.85 -8.75 -8.35
C TYR A 471 -36.65 -10.19 -7.87
N PHE A 472 -35.82 -10.90 -8.57
CA PHE A 472 -35.58 -12.31 -8.31
C PHE A 472 -34.34 -12.52 -7.43
N VAL A 473 -34.41 -13.48 -6.55
CA VAL A 473 -33.25 -13.93 -5.75
C VAL A 473 -32.08 -14.30 -6.66
N LEU A 474 -32.35 -15.03 -7.72
CA LEU A 474 -31.42 -15.27 -8.83
C LEU A 474 -31.93 -14.49 -10.05
N ASN A 475 -31.09 -13.61 -10.58
CA ASN A 475 -31.44 -12.75 -11.70
C ASN A 475 -30.50 -12.98 -12.89
N HIS A 476 -31.07 -13.47 -13.97
CA HIS A 476 -30.39 -13.64 -15.24
C HIS A 476 -30.95 -12.65 -16.25
N GLN A 477 -30.18 -11.62 -16.60
CA GLN A 477 -30.68 -10.58 -17.49
C GLN A 477 -30.84 -11.06 -18.94
N ASP A 478 -31.85 -10.52 -19.61
CA ASP A 478 -32.31 -10.92 -20.95
C ASP A 478 -31.28 -10.85 -22.07
N ASN A 479 -30.39 -9.87 -21.98
CA ASN A 479 -29.36 -9.63 -23.00
C ASN A 479 -28.15 -10.57 -22.84
N ALA A 480 -28.21 -11.47 -21.89
CA ALA A 480 -27.17 -12.44 -21.71
C ALA A 480 -27.13 -13.40 -22.91
N THR A 481 -25.98 -13.46 -23.56
CA THR A 481 -25.76 -14.28 -24.74
C THR A 481 -25.94 -15.78 -24.50
N ALA A 482 -26.08 -16.54 -25.57
CA ALA A 482 -26.09 -17.99 -25.53
C ALA A 482 -24.85 -18.49 -24.77
N GLY A 483 -25.05 -19.35 -23.77
CA GLY A 483 -23.99 -19.89 -22.92
C GLY A 483 -23.89 -19.29 -21.52
N CYS A 484 -24.56 -18.17 -21.22
CA CYS A 484 -24.71 -17.69 -19.85
C CYS A 484 -25.73 -18.56 -19.12
N VAL A 485 -25.35 -19.12 -17.99
CA VAL A 485 -26.19 -20.07 -17.24
C VAL A 485 -26.09 -19.83 -15.73
N ILE A 486 -27.20 -20.11 -15.04
CA ILE A 486 -27.21 -20.32 -13.58
C ILE A 486 -27.72 -21.75 -13.36
N THR A 487 -26.87 -22.62 -12.83
CA THR A 487 -27.22 -24.02 -12.55
C THR A 487 -27.19 -24.26 -11.04
N VAL A 488 -28.29 -24.76 -10.51
CA VAL A 488 -28.48 -24.94 -9.08
C VAL A 488 -28.47 -26.43 -8.74
N TYR A 489 -27.45 -26.85 -8.00
CA TYR A 489 -27.27 -28.22 -7.51
C TYR A 489 -27.63 -28.37 -6.03
N GLY A 490 -27.74 -27.27 -5.31
CA GLY A 490 -28.02 -27.28 -3.88
C GLY A 490 -28.40 -25.86 -3.39
N GLY A 491 -28.63 -25.75 -2.11
CA GLY A 491 -28.97 -24.47 -1.45
C GLY A 491 -30.44 -24.32 -1.11
N THR A 492 -30.73 -23.32 -0.29
CA THR A 492 -32.07 -22.99 0.19
C THR A 492 -32.43 -21.55 -0.20
N PHE A 493 -33.59 -21.37 -0.79
CA PHE A 493 -34.06 -20.12 -1.37
C PHE A 493 -35.36 -19.69 -0.69
N LYS A 494 -35.37 -18.52 -0.10
CA LYS A 494 -36.56 -17.96 0.55
C LYS A 494 -37.46 -17.29 -0.47
N ASN A 495 -38.75 -17.75 -0.52
CA ASN A 495 -39.78 -17.23 -1.40
C ASN A 495 -39.39 -17.21 -2.90
N TYR A 496 -38.55 -18.11 -3.30
CA TYR A 496 -38.06 -18.27 -4.66
C TYR A 496 -37.80 -19.73 -4.98
N ASN A 497 -38.42 -20.26 -6.04
CA ASN A 497 -38.17 -21.62 -6.50
C ASN A 497 -37.30 -21.62 -7.75
N PRO A 498 -36.02 -22.04 -7.64
CA PRO A 498 -35.10 -22.04 -8.79
C PRO A 498 -35.45 -23.10 -9.84
N GLY A 499 -36.30 -24.06 -9.51
CA GLY A 499 -36.78 -25.07 -10.43
C GLY A 499 -37.96 -24.66 -11.32
N VAL A 500 -38.51 -23.46 -11.10
CA VAL A 500 -39.62 -22.94 -11.88
C VAL A 500 -39.15 -21.75 -12.70
N THR A 501 -39.38 -21.81 -14.01
CA THR A 501 -39.10 -20.68 -14.90
C THR A 501 -40.13 -19.60 -14.65
N VAL A 502 -39.71 -18.45 -14.14
CA VAL A 502 -40.54 -17.26 -14.00
C VAL A 502 -40.18 -16.32 -15.14
N VAL A 503 -41.20 -15.92 -15.90
CA VAL A 503 -41.07 -14.90 -16.95
C VAL A 503 -41.54 -13.57 -16.36
N ASP A 504 -40.59 -12.67 -16.11
CA ASP A 504 -40.96 -11.29 -15.78
C ASP A 504 -41.40 -10.55 -17.06
N PRO A 505 -42.57 -9.92 -17.07
CA PRO A 505 -43.06 -9.19 -18.24
C PRO A 505 -42.27 -7.93 -18.55
N VAL A 506 -41.36 -7.48 -17.66
CA VAL A 506 -40.68 -6.18 -17.82
C VAL A 506 -39.22 -6.25 -18.14
N ASN A 507 -38.36 -7.10 -17.52
CA ASN A 507 -36.89 -7.06 -17.74
C ASN A 507 -36.11 -8.28 -17.33
N ALA A 508 -36.63 -9.36 -16.85
CA ALA A 508 -35.87 -10.50 -16.41
C ALA A 508 -36.35 -11.79 -17.06
N LYS A 509 -35.52 -12.36 -17.90
CA LYS A 509 -35.76 -13.71 -18.40
C LYS A 509 -34.94 -14.67 -17.55
N THR A 510 -35.68 -15.46 -16.80
CA THR A 510 -35.09 -16.54 -15.98
C THR A 510 -34.90 -17.83 -16.81
N GLY A 511 -35.08 -17.77 -18.12
CA GLY A 511 -35.05 -18.92 -19.01
C GLY A 511 -33.73 -19.71 -19.06
N LYS A 512 -32.68 -19.26 -18.38
CA LYS A 512 -31.39 -19.96 -18.28
C LYS A 512 -30.99 -20.29 -16.85
N ILE A 513 -31.93 -20.26 -15.93
CA ILE A 513 -31.80 -20.76 -14.59
C ILE A 513 -32.39 -22.17 -14.57
N SER A 514 -31.61 -23.16 -14.20
CA SER A 514 -32.05 -24.55 -14.17
C SER A 514 -31.47 -25.29 -12.97
N LEU A 515 -32.13 -26.32 -12.55
CA LEU A 515 -31.57 -27.28 -11.60
C LEU A 515 -30.48 -28.10 -12.31
N GLY A 516 -29.49 -28.51 -11.54
CA GLY A 516 -28.49 -29.48 -11.98
C GLY A 516 -29.12 -30.84 -12.26
N GLU A 517 -28.43 -31.68 -13.05
CA GLU A 517 -28.88 -33.01 -13.38
C GLU A 517 -29.12 -33.85 -12.11
N GLY A 518 -30.27 -34.50 -12.03
CA GLY A 518 -30.67 -35.31 -10.88
C GLY A 518 -31.06 -34.51 -9.64
N CYS A 519 -31.21 -33.21 -9.75
CA CYS A 519 -31.61 -32.35 -8.63
C CYS A 519 -33.13 -32.09 -8.65
N THR A 520 -33.70 -32.00 -7.46
CA THR A 520 -35.13 -31.71 -7.24
C THR A 520 -35.26 -30.62 -6.17
N THR A 521 -36.41 -29.96 -6.17
CA THR A 521 -36.76 -28.95 -5.18
C THR A 521 -37.81 -29.48 -4.21
N THR A 522 -37.56 -29.30 -2.92
CA THR A 522 -38.56 -29.51 -1.86
C THR A 522 -38.88 -28.18 -1.22
N SER A 523 -40.06 -28.03 -0.61
CA SER A 523 -40.42 -26.79 0.08
C SER A 523 -40.90 -27.04 1.49
N THR A 524 -40.59 -26.06 2.36
CA THR A 524 -41.12 -25.95 3.72
C THR A 524 -41.66 -24.56 3.94
N THR A 525 -42.71 -24.43 4.78
CA THR A 525 -43.33 -23.16 5.08
C THR A 525 -43.11 -22.80 6.56
N ASP A 526 -42.71 -21.56 6.81
CA ASP A 526 -42.63 -20.98 8.12
C ASP A 526 -43.32 -19.63 8.12
N GLY A 527 -44.51 -19.58 8.74
CA GLY A 527 -45.40 -18.40 8.67
C GLY A 527 -45.85 -18.11 7.25
N SER A 528 -45.58 -16.91 6.78
CA SER A 528 -45.89 -16.47 5.40
C SER A 528 -44.74 -16.78 4.41
N ASP A 529 -43.62 -17.30 4.89
CA ASP A 529 -42.43 -17.56 4.07
C ASP A 529 -42.38 -19.01 3.64
N THR A 530 -42.01 -19.24 2.39
CA THR A 530 -41.73 -20.55 1.83
C THR A 530 -40.24 -20.68 1.51
N PHE A 531 -39.63 -21.76 1.97
CA PHE A 531 -38.22 -22.06 1.71
C PHE A 531 -38.13 -23.24 0.74
N TYR A 532 -37.45 -23.02 -0.36
CA TYR A 532 -37.21 -24.04 -1.37
C TYR A 532 -35.79 -24.54 -1.26
N THR A 533 -35.65 -25.85 -1.03
CA THR A 533 -34.34 -26.50 -0.89
C THR A 533 -34.08 -27.40 -2.08
N VAL A 534 -32.95 -27.20 -2.73
CA VAL A 534 -32.49 -28.04 -3.83
C VAL A 534 -31.59 -29.14 -3.30
N THR A 535 -31.92 -30.37 -3.66
CA THR A 535 -31.12 -31.56 -3.28
C THR A 535 -30.92 -32.44 -4.48
N ARG A 536 -29.81 -33.15 -4.48
CA ARG A 536 -29.53 -34.18 -5.47
C ARG A 536 -30.14 -35.50 -4.97
N ALA A 537 -30.82 -36.20 -5.84
CA ALA A 537 -31.40 -37.52 -5.54
C ALA A 537 -30.34 -38.58 -5.29
#